data_5045502ddb0763164cd5aaa4928a4f65
#
_entry.id   5045502ddb0763164cd5aaa4928a4f65
#
_cell.length_a   1.000
_cell.length_b   1.000
_cell.length_c   1.000
_cell.angle_alpha   90.00
_cell.angle_beta   90.00
_cell.angle_gamma   90.00
#
_symmetry.space_group_name_H-M   'P 1'
#
loop_
_entity.id
_entity.type
_entity.pdbx_description
1 polymer ?
#
loop_
_entity_poly.entity_id
_entity_poly.type
_entity_poly.pdbx_seq_one_letter_code
_entity_poly.pdbx_strand_id
1 'polypeptide(L)'
;EAMAKLAQLGLAEVQPGGARVRKREEASLDIIGYLLTQTDLPDPDLVDQILMIFNAMISLAATQVVKAASDETINEIRALLKPLSQADATNNDASHGEARFRLMQHFMLASENLPLQLVARTLFNQFAPNMSAVADFAAPDRERYAVFAQQLDDALIHRDISALRATFDAFIELN
;
A
#
# COMPACT_ATOMS: atom_id res chain seq x y z
N GLU A 1 12.08 15.19 -26.59
CA GLU A 1 11.08 15.00 -25.54
C GLU A 1 11.15 13.59 -24.96
N ALA A 2 11.12 12.50 -25.76
CA ALA A 2 11.17 11.10 -25.27
C ALA A 2 12.45 10.80 -24.46
N MET A 3 13.62 11.25 -24.91
CA MET A 3 14.89 11.03 -24.20
C MET A 3 14.95 11.77 -22.86
N ALA A 4 14.38 12.97 -22.78
CA ALA A 4 14.27 13.70 -21.51
C ALA A 4 13.37 12.94 -20.49
N LYS A 5 12.28 12.33 -20.98
CA LYS A 5 11.40 11.50 -20.16
C LYS A 5 12.11 10.25 -19.65
N LEU A 6 12.86 9.54 -20.51
CA LEU A 6 13.66 8.38 -20.10
C LEU A 6 14.74 8.75 -19.08
N ALA A 7 15.38 9.92 -19.25
CA ALA A 7 16.36 10.41 -18.29
C ALA A 7 15.72 10.78 -16.95
N GLN A 8 14.52 11.39 -16.95
CA GLN A 8 13.76 11.70 -15.76
C GLN A 8 13.37 10.43 -14.97
N LEU A 9 13.03 9.35 -15.69
CA LEU A 9 12.72 8.05 -15.11
C LEU A 9 13.97 7.28 -14.65
N GLY A 10 15.17 7.81 -14.87
CA GLY A 10 16.43 7.13 -14.53
C GLY A 10 16.78 5.96 -15.47
N LEU A 11 16.08 5.79 -16.59
CA LEU A 11 16.30 4.72 -17.56
C LEU A 11 17.38 5.05 -18.59
N ALA A 12 17.72 6.31 -18.76
CA ALA A 12 18.75 6.76 -19.69
C ALA A 12 19.56 7.92 -19.08
N GLU A 13 20.82 7.98 -19.47
CA GLU A 13 21.71 9.11 -19.22
C GLU A 13 21.99 9.82 -20.54
N VAL A 14 21.61 11.10 -20.62
CA VAL A 14 21.86 11.91 -21.82
C VAL A 14 23.28 12.45 -21.74
N GLN A 15 24.07 12.18 -22.79
CA GLN A 15 25.47 12.59 -22.92
C GLN A 15 25.69 13.34 -24.20
N PRO A 16 26.75 14.17 -24.32
CA PRO A 16 27.14 14.75 -25.62
C PRO A 16 27.37 13.67 -26.69
N GLY A 17 26.56 13.70 -27.74
CA GLY A 17 26.61 12.71 -28.81
C GLY A 17 25.66 11.54 -28.71
N GLY A 18 24.79 11.46 -27.67
CA GLY A 18 23.78 10.42 -27.60
C GLY A 18 23.20 10.19 -26.20
N ALA A 19 22.70 8.99 -25.95
CA ALA A 19 22.21 8.57 -24.67
C ALA A 19 22.66 7.14 -24.35
N ARG A 20 22.94 6.88 -23.10
CA ARG A 20 23.28 5.56 -22.58
C ARG A 20 22.10 5.01 -21.77
N VAL A 21 21.71 3.76 -22.04
CA VAL A 21 20.70 3.05 -21.26
C VAL A 21 21.28 2.70 -19.88
N ARG A 22 20.52 2.93 -18.83
CA ARG A 22 20.85 2.55 -17.44
C ARG A 22 20.16 1.24 -17.07
N LYS A 23 20.61 0.63 -15.99
CA LYS A 23 19.98 -0.58 -15.46
C LYS A 23 18.61 -0.25 -14.87
N ARG A 24 17.67 -1.20 -14.94
CA ARG A 24 16.31 -1.06 -14.42
C ARG A 24 16.29 -0.73 -12.92
N GLU A 25 17.22 -1.32 -12.17
CA GLU A 25 17.36 -1.14 -10.72
C GLU A 25 17.84 0.27 -10.33
N GLU A 26 18.32 1.05 -11.31
CA GLU A 26 18.73 2.44 -11.13
C GLU A 26 17.60 3.44 -11.47
N ALA A 27 16.44 2.92 -11.90
CA ALA A 27 15.30 3.75 -12.26
C ALA A 27 14.62 4.37 -11.03
N SER A 28 13.91 5.46 -11.24
CA SER A 28 13.05 6.05 -10.20
C SER A 28 11.80 5.20 -9.96
N LEU A 29 11.18 5.35 -8.78
CA LEU A 29 9.90 4.69 -8.48
C LEU A 29 8.79 5.03 -9.47
N ASP A 30 8.92 6.13 -10.22
CA ASP A 30 7.94 6.55 -11.24
C ASP A 30 7.81 5.56 -12.40
N ILE A 31 8.78 4.65 -12.57
CA ILE A 31 8.70 3.58 -13.58
C ILE A 31 7.57 2.59 -13.27
N ILE A 32 7.18 2.42 -12.02
CA ILE A 32 6.17 1.43 -11.60
C ILE A 32 4.85 1.66 -12.35
N GLY A 33 4.39 2.91 -12.45
CA GLY A 33 3.18 3.24 -13.19
C GLY A 33 3.22 2.81 -14.66
N TYR A 34 4.39 2.94 -15.31
CA TYR A 34 4.58 2.47 -16.68
C TYR A 34 4.62 0.95 -16.79
N LEU A 35 5.28 0.28 -15.85
CA LEU A 35 5.35 -1.18 -15.84
C LEU A 35 3.96 -1.82 -15.67
N LEU A 36 3.09 -1.21 -14.87
CA LEU A 36 1.71 -1.67 -14.68
C LEU A 36 0.82 -1.49 -15.93
N THR A 37 1.23 -0.67 -16.91
CA THR A 37 0.46 -0.36 -18.12
C THR A 37 1.08 -0.91 -19.40
N GLN A 38 2.14 -1.71 -19.32
CA GLN A 38 2.82 -2.26 -20.51
C GLN A 38 2.00 -3.30 -21.26
N THR A 39 1.09 -3.97 -20.59
CA THR A 39 0.22 -5.02 -21.13
C THR A 39 -1.22 -4.72 -20.75
N ASP A 40 -2.19 -5.32 -21.43
CA ASP A 40 -3.62 -5.16 -21.13
C ASP A 40 -3.97 -5.58 -19.69
N LEU A 41 -3.23 -6.55 -19.15
CA LEU A 41 -3.31 -6.98 -17.75
C LEU A 41 -1.95 -6.73 -17.08
N PRO A 42 -1.92 -6.13 -15.90
CA PRO A 42 -0.69 -5.96 -15.13
C PRO A 42 -0.01 -7.30 -14.83
N ASP A 43 1.32 -7.30 -14.76
CA ASP A 43 2.10 -8.44 -14.34
C ASP A 43 1.74 -8.81 -12.88
N PRO A 44 1.19 -10.02 -12.62
CA PRO A 44 0.79 -10.43 -11.26
C PRO A 44 1.94 -10.38 -10.26
N ASP A 45 3.14 -10.81 -10.65
CA ASP A 45 4.31 -10.82 -9.76
C ASP A 45 4.69 -9.39 -9.35
N LEU A 46 4.56 -8.41 -10.26
CA LEU A 46 4.80 -7.00 -9.94
C LEU A 46 3.74 -6.46 -8.99
N VAL A 47 2.48 -6.82 -9.20
CA VAL A 47 1.37 -6.42 -8.32
C VAL A 47 1.60 -6.96 -6.91
N ASP A 48 1.94 -8.24 -6.77
CA ASP A 48 2.22 -8.87 -5.47
C ASP A 48 3.39 -8.20 -4.74
N GLN A 49 4.47 -7.89 -5.46
CA GLN A 49 5.61 -7.16 -4.89
C GLN A 49 5.22 -5.77 -4.39
N ILE A 50 4.37 -5.05 -5.11
CA ILE A 50 3.87 -3.73 -4.69
C ILE A 50 2.98 -3.85 -3.45
N LEU A 51 2.07 -4.82 -3.43
CA LEU A 51 1.19 -5.08 -2.28
C LEU A 51 1.98 -5.47 -1.03
N MET A 52 3.03 -6.28 -1.18
CA MET A 52 3.95 -6.63 -0.10
C MET A 52 4.61 -5.38 0.50
N ILE A 53 5.09 -4.45 -0.34
CA ILE A 53 5.68 -3.18 0.14
C ILE A 53 4.63 -2.33 0.87
N PHE A 54 3.41 -2.21 0.35
CA PHE A 54 2.34 -1.49 1.05
C PHE A 54 2.05 -2.10 2.41
N ASN A 55 1.92 -3.42 2.50
CA ASN A 55 1.67 -4.12 3.77
C ASN A 55 2.80 -3.87 4.78
N ALA A 56 4.06 -3.92 4.36
CA ALA A 56 5.20 -3.62 5.21
C ALA A 56 5.17 -2.17 5.72
N MET A 57 4.85 -1.21 4.85
CA MET A 57 4.74 0.19 5.22
C MET A 57 3.59 0.44 6.21
N ILE A 58 2.43 -0.18 5.99
CA ILE A 58 1.28 -0.05 6.91
C ILE A 58 1.61 -0.67 8.26
N SER A 59 2.23 -1.85 8.30
CA SER A 59 2.68 -2.50 9.54
C SER A 59 3.63 -1.62 10.34
N LEU A 60 4.59 -0.97 9.66
CA LEU A 60 5.50 -0.02 10.29
C LEU A 60 4.75 1.20 10.84
N ALA A 61 3.85 1.81 10.06
CA ALA A 61 3.03 2.94 10.48
C ALA A 61 2.16 2.58 11.70
N ALA A 62 1.45 1.45 11.64
CA ALA A 62 0.60 0.96 12.72
C ALA A 62 1.41 0.70 14.01
N THR A 63 2.64 0.16 13.88
CA THR A 63 3.53 -0.01 15.03
C THR A 63 3.88 1.33 15.69
N GLN A 64 4.12 2.39 14.91
CA GLN A 64 4.42 3.73 15.44
C GLN A 64 3.18 4.35 16.09
N VAL A 65 2.02 4.20 15.47
CA VAL A 65 0.73 4.66 16.00
C VAL A 65 0.45 4.02 17.37
N VAL A 66 0.56 2.71 17.49
CA VAL A 66 0.33 2.00 18.77
C VAL A 66 1.26 2.50 19.87
N LYS A 67 2.51 2.87 19.51
CA LYS A 67 3.50 3.38 20.47
C LYS A 67 3.23 4.79 20.95
N ALA A 68 2.76 5.69 20.09
CA ALA A 68 2.82 7.12 20.34
C ALA A 68 1.50 7.88 20.17
N ALA A 69 0.51 7.32 19.45
CA ALA A 69 -0.74 8.04 19.18
C ALA A 69 -1.61 8.20 20.43
N SER A 70 -2.41 9.25 20.43
CA SER A 70 -3.44 9.48 21.46
C SER A 70 -4.55 8.43 21.37
N ASP A 71 -5.34 8.31 22.46
CA ASP A 71 -6.51 7.43 22.45
C ASP A 71 -7.57 7.89 21.44
N GLU A 72 -7.66 9.19 21.19
CA GLU A 72 -8.53 9.77 20.17
C GLU A 72 -8.14 9.25 18.77
N THR A 73 -6.87 9.35 18.39
CA THR A 73 -6.36 8.82 17.13
C THR A 73 -6.56 7.32 16.98
N ILE A 74 -6.34 6.55 18.06
CA ILE A 74 -6.64 5.10 18.06
C ILE A 74 -8.12 4.85 17.79
N ASN A 75 -9.02 5.60 18.42
CA ASN A 75 -10.47 5.45 18.22
C ASN A 75 -10.91 5.83 16.81
N GLU A 76 -10.29 6.84 16.18
CA GLU A 76 -10.53 7.19 14.78
C GLU A 76 -10.15 6.03 13.83
N ILE A 77 -8.97 5.42 14.05
CA ILE A 77 -8.53 4.26 13.27
C ILE A 77 -9.48 3.08 13.45
N ARG A 78 -9.91 2.81 14.67
CA ARG A 78 -10.88 1.75 14.97
C ARG A 78 -12.23 1.98 14.31
N ALA A 79 -12.67 3.23 14.20
CA ALA A 79 -13.89 3.57 13.46
C ALA A 79 -13.77 3.23 11.97
N LEU A 80 -12.57 3.39 11.37
CA LEU A 80 -12.29 2.99 9.99
C LEU A 80 -12.20 1.48 9.80
N LEU A 81 -11.82 0.72 10.82
CA LEU A 81 -11.79 -0.76 10.79
C LEU A 81 -13.18 -1.39 10.86
N LYS A 82 -14.13 -0.72 11.51
CA LYS A 82 -15.47 -1.26 11.74
C LYS A 82 -16.20 -1.76 10.49
N PRO A 83 -16.27 -1.03 9.35
CA PRO A 83 -16.88 -1.53 8.13
C PRO A 83 -16.10 -2.69 7.48
N LEU A 84 -14.82 -2.84 7.79
CA LEU A 84 -13.94 -3.87 7.25
C LEU A 84 -13.96 -5.17 8.09
N SER A 85 -14.41 -5.11 9.35
CA SER A 85 -14.54 -6.26 10.24
C SER A 85 -15.80 -7.09 10.00
N GLN A 86 -16.66 -6.69 9.07
CA GLN A 86 -17.87 -7.37 8.69
C GLN A 86 -17.71 -7.96 7.29
N ALA A 87 -17.85 -9.27 7.17
CA ALA A 87 -17.84 -9.98 5.90
C ALA A 87 -19.15 -9.82 5.11
N ASP A 88 -19.85 -8.69 5.29
CA ASP A 88 -21.16 -8.48 4.69
C ASP A 88 -21.07 -8.32 3.17
N ALA A 89 -21.76 -9.20 2.46
CA ALA A 89 -21.84 -9.22 1.00
C ALA A 89 -22.60 -8.01 0.39
N THR A 90 -23.20 -7.16 1.21
CA THR A 90 -23.92 -5.95 0.75
C THR A 90 -22.99 -4.81 0.32
N ASN A 91 -21.73 -4.80 0.80
CA ASN A 91 -20.71 -3.88 0.33
C ASN A 91 -20.10 -4.38 -0.98
N ASN A 92 -20.15 -3.57 -2.04
CA ASN A 92 -19.47 -3.90 -3.29
C ASN A 92 -17.94 -3.83 -3.11
N ASP A 93 -17.16 -4.45 -4.01
CA ASP A 93 -15.70 -4.51 -3.90
C ASP A 93 -15.04 -3.13 -3.97
N ALA A 94 -15.64 -2.20 -4.71
CA ALA A 94 -15.16 -0.82 -4.79
C ALA A 94 -15.24 -0.10 -3.45
N SER A 95 -16.34 -0.23 -2.70
CA SER A 95 -16.49 0.41 -1.38
C SER A 95 -15.58 -0.22 -0.33
N HIS A 96 -15.34 -1.54 -0.40
CA HIS A 96 -14.40 -2.22 0.48
C HIS A 96 -12.95 -1.78 0.17
N GLY A 97 -12.58 -1.67 -1.11
CA GLY A 97 -11.28 -1.15 -1.55
C GLY A 97 -11.04 0.28 -1.07
N GLU A 98 -12.05 1.15 -1.18
CA GLU A 98 -11.98 2.52 -0.69
C GLU A 98 -11.81 2.60 0.83
N ALA A 99 -12.52 1.76 1.59
CA ALA A 99 -12.40 1.71 3.05
C ALA A 99 -11.00 1.25 3.49
N ARG A 100 -10.43 0.23 2.82
CA ARG A 100 -9.05 -0.23 3.05
C ARG A 100 -8.05 0.89 2.76
N PHE A 101 -8.24 1.60 1.67
CA PHE A 101 -7.38 2.70 1.29
C PHE A 101 -7.41 3.85 2.31
N ARG A 102 -8.60 4.23 2.78
CA ARG A 102 -8.75 5.25 3.84
C ARG A 102 -8.05 4.84 5.13
N LEU A 103 -8.19 3.57 5.53
CA LEU A 103 -7.49 3.02 6.69
C LEU A 103 -5.97 3.13 6.54
N MET A 104 -5.43 2.74 5.38
CA MET A 104 -4.00 2.85 5.08
C MET A 104 -3.52 4.30 5.17
N GLN A 105 -4.23 5.23 4.52
CA GLN A 105 -3.88 6.65 4.57
C GLN A 105 -3.86 7.18 6.01
N HIS A 106 -4.84 6.78 6.82
CA HIS A 106 -4.94 7.25 8.20
C HIS A 106 -3.78 6.74 9.05
N PHE A 107 -3.38 5.46 8.92
CA PHE A 107 -2.17 4.94 9.57
C PHE A 107 -0.92 5.71 9.16
N MET A 108 -0.75 5.99 7.86
CA MET A 108 0.41 6.74 7.38
C MET A 108 0.48 8.14 7.99
N LEU A 109 -0.65 8.85 8.02
CA LEU A 109 -0.72 10.20 8.60
C LEU A 109 -0.48 10.18 10.11
N ALA A 110 -1.16 9.27 10.83
CA ALA A 110 -1.07 9.15 12.27
C ALA A 110 0.31 8.67 12.76
N SER A 111 1.12 8.05 11.90
CA SER A 111 2.48 7.64 12.24
C SER A 111 3.45 8.81 12.46
N GLU A 112 3.10 10.02 11.98
CA GLU A 112 3.95 11.22 11.99
C GLU A 112 5.35 11.01 11.37
N ASN A 113 5.52 9.96 10.57
CA ASN A 113 6.77 9.60 9.91
C ASN A 113 6.82 10.20 8.50
N LEU A 114 7.36 11.40 8.37
CA LEU A 114 7.42 12.10 7.09
C LEU A 114 8.12 11.28 5.97
N PRO A 115 9.29 10.65 6.17
CA PRO A 115 9.89 9.79 5.14
C PRO A 115 8.96 8.68 4.68
N LEU A 116 8.30 7.98 5.61
CA LEU A 116 7.34 6.92 5.30
C LEU A 116 6.14 7.45 4.49
N GLN A 117 5.59 8.60 4.87
CA GLN A 117 4.49 9.25 4.17
C GLN A 117 4.86 9.62 2.73
N LEU A 118 6.08 10.15 2.51
CA LEU A 118 6.55 10.54 1.17
C LEU A 118 6.75 9.33 0.26
N VAL A 119 7.37 8.26 0.76
CA VAL A 119 7.55 7.02 0.00
C VAL A 119 6.20 6.39 -0.34
N ALA A 120 5.32 6.24 0.65
CA ALA A 120 3.97 5.68 0.47
C ALA A 120 3.16 6.49 -0.55
N ARG A 121 3.19 7.83 -0.46
CA ARG A 121 2.51 8.72 -1.40
C ARG A 121 3.03 8.57 -2.82
N THR A 122 4.36 8.51 -2.99
CA THR A 122 4.97 8.36 -4.31
C THR A 122 4.56 7.04 -4.95
N LEU A 123 4.69 5.94 -4.22
CA LEU A 123 4.30 4.61 -4.70
C LEU A 123 2.80 4.55 -5.00
N PHE A 124 1.97 5.12 -4.13
CA PHE A 124 0.52 5.16 -4.32
C PHE A 124 0.12 5.93 -5.59
N ASN A 125 0.74 7.08 -5.85
CA ASN A 125 0.46 7.88 -7.05
C ASN A 125 0.77 7.12 -8.35
N GLN A 126 1.69 6.16 -8.32
CA GLN A 126 1.99 5.29 -9.46
C GLN A 126 1.00 4.12 -9.58
N PHE A 127 0.49 3.64 -8.47
CA PHE A 127 -0.42 2.49 -8.40
C PHE A 127 -1.89 2.87 -8.60
N ALA A 128 -2.35 3.97 -8.00
CA ALA A 128 -3.75 4.38 -7.98
C ALA A 128 -4.42 4.53 -9.36
N PRO A 129 -3.77 5.07 -10.41
CA PRO A 129 -4.37 5.16 -11.73
C PRO A 129 -4.69 3.79 -12.36
N ASN A 130 -4.02 2.73 -11.88
CA ASN A 130 -4.14 1.37 -12.38
C ASN A 130 -4.98 0.46 -11.46
N MET A 131 -5.56 1.01 -10.38
CA MET A 131 -6.31 0.26 -9.36
C MET A 131 -7.44 -0.59 -9.96
N SER A 132 -8.16 -0.10 -10.98
CA SER A 132 -9.22 -0.88 -11.63
C SER A 132 -8.70 -2.09 -12.38
N ALA A 133 -7.52 -1.99 -12.99
CA ALA A 133 -6.89 -3.10 -13.71
C ALA A 133 -6.30 -4.16 -12.77
N VAL A 134 -5.93 -3.77 -11.54
CA VAL A 134 -5.36 -4.68 -10.53
C VAL A 134 -6.39 -5.11 -9.48
N ALA A 135 -7.63 -4.64 -9.56
CA ALA A 135 -8.66 -4.89 -8.55
C ALA A 135 -8.90 -6.39 -8.32
N ASP A 136 -8.92 -7.17 -9.39
CA ASP A 136 -9.14 -8.61 -9.32
C ASP A 136 -7.97 -9.36 -8.65
N PHE A 137 -6.73 -8.84 -8.80
CA PHE A 137 -5.54 -9.40 -8.16
C PHE A 137 -5.38 -8.93 -6.71
N ALA A 138 -5.84 -7.71 -6.42
CA ALA A 138 -5.68 -7.06 -5.12
C ALA A 138 -6.88 -7.25 -4.18
N ALA A 139 -7.94 -7.94 -4.63
CA ALA A 139 -9.13 -8.18 -3.82
C ALA A 139 -8.88 -9.34 -2.84
N PRO A 140 -8.60 -9.06 -1.55
CA PRO A 140 -8.47 -10.13 -0.57
C PRO A 140 -9.82 -10.78 -0.35
N ASP A 141 -9.78 -12.06 0.03
CA ASP A 141 -10.94 -12.75 0.59
C ASP A 141 -11.54 -11.92 1.74
N ARG A 142 -12.82 -11.58 1.65
CA ARG A 142 -13.49 -10.69 2.60
C ARG A 142 -13.58 -11.27 4.00
N GLU A 143 -13.77 -12.59 4.10
CA GLU A 143 -13.83 -13.28 5.40
C GLU A 143 -12.45 -13.21 6.09
N ARG A 144 -11.40 -13.44 5.34
CA ARG A 144 -10.01 -13.31 5.82
C ARG A 144 -9.69 -11.87 6.22
N TYR A 145 -10.14 -10.90 5.40
CA TYR A 145 -9.92 -9.49 5.73
C TYR A 145 -10.70 -9.07 6.98
N ALA A 146 -11.92 -9.58 7.18
CA ALA A 146 -12.70 -9.33 8.39
C ALA A 146 -12.01 -9.87 9.64
N VAL A 147 -11.42 -11.07 9.57
CA VAL A 147 -10.61 -11.64 10.66
C VAL A 147 -9.39 -10.76 10.93
N PHE A 148 -8.66 -10.36 9.90
CA PHE A 148 -7.53 -9.43 10.01
C PHE A 148 -7.95 -8.12 10.69
N ALA A 149 -9.05 -7.50 10.24
CA ALA A 149 -9.56 -6.24 10.79
C ALA A 149 -9.95 -6.37 12.27
N GLN A 150 -10.55 -7.49 12.69
CA GLN A 150 -10.89 -7.77 14.08
C GLN A 150 -9.63 -7.93 14.94
N GLN A 151 -8.65 -8.72 14.50
CA GLN A 151 -7.39 -8.90 15.21
C GLN A 151 -6.61 -7.59 15.33
N LEU A 152 -6.64 -6.76 14.29
CA LEU A 152 -6.01 -5.45 14.30
C LEU A 152 -6.72 -4.50 15.27
N ASP A 153 -8.06 -4.50 15.35
CA ASP A 153 -8.82 -3.71 16.33
C ASP A 153 -8.46 -4.12 17.75
N ASP A 154 -8.40 -5.41 18.04
CA ASP A 154 -8.01 -5.94 19.34
C ASP A 154 -6.57 -5.51 19.73
N ALA A 155 -5.63 -5.60 18.80
CA ALA A 155 -4.26 -5.17 19.03
C ALA A 155 -4.16 -3.66 19.28
N LEU A 156 -4.98 -2.83 18.62
CA LEU A 156 -5.05 -1.39 18.84
C LEU A 156 -5.63 -1.05 20.22
N ILE A 157 -6.72 -1.70 20.64
CA ILE A 157 -7.35 -1.51 21.96
C ILE A 157 -6.34 -1.74 23.08
N HIS A 158 -5.60 -2.86 22.99
CA HIS A 158 -4.65 -3.25 24.03
C HIS A 158 -3.26 -2.63 23.86
N ARG A 159 -3.04 -1.86 22.80
CA ARG A 159 -1.73 -1.31 22.39
C ARG A 159 -0.65 -2.40 22.33
N ASP A 160 -1.04 -3.60 21.89
CA ASP A 160 -0.16 -4.77 21.80
C ASP A 160 0.57 -4.80 20.46
N ILE A 161 1.85 -4.35 20.47
CA ILE A 161 2.72 -4.32 19.30
C ILE A 161 3.05 -5.72 18.80
N SER A 162 3.12 -6.71 19.69
CA SER A 162 3.43 -8.09 19.31
C SER A 162 2.27 -8.72 18.55
N ALA A 163 1.05 -8.59 19.09
CA ALA A 163 -0.17 -9.03 18.42
C ALA A 163 -0.38 -8.31 17.08
N LEU A 164 -0.14 -6.98 17.03
CA LEU A 164 -0.26 -6.19 15.82
C LEU A 164 0.68 -6.71 14.72
N ARG A 165 1.95 -6.96 15.02
CA ARG A 165 2.91 -7.48 14.05
C ARG A 165 2.53 -8.87 13.57
N ALA A 166 2.16 -9.77 14.50
CA ALA A 166 1.72 -11.11 14.16
C ALA A 166 0.50 -11.09 13.21
N THR A 167 -0.43 -10.13 13.41
CA THR A 167 -1.60 -9.94 12.54
C THR A 167 -1.18 -9.54 11.12
N PHE A 168 -0.22 -8.62 10.96
CA PHE A 168 0.28 -8.23 9.64
C PHE A 168 1.08 -9.34 8.97
N ASP A 169 1.95 -10.05 9.72
CA ASP A 169 2.75 -11.15 9.19
C ASP A 169 1.84 -12.27 8.67
N ALA A 170 0.83 -12.67 9.45
CA ALA A 170 -0.16 -13.66 9.04
C ALA A 170 -0.95 -13.23 7.79
N PHE A 171 -1.24 -11.93 7.64
CA PHE A 171 -1.95 -11.41 6.47
C PHE A 171 -1.10 -11.45 5.20
N ILE A 172 0.22 -11.21 5.30
CA ILE A 172 1.15 -11.27 4.17
C ILE A 172 1.36 -12.70 3.68
N GLU A 173 1.43 -13.68 4.60
CA GLU A 173 1.63 -15.10 4.24
C GLU A 173 0.40 -15.73 3.54
N LEU A 174 -0.75 -15.07 3.58
CA LEU A 174 -2.02 -15.57 3.05
C LEU A 174 -2.38 -14.99 1.66
N ASN A 175 -1.62 -14.03 1.15
CA ASN A 175 -1.76 -13.46 -0.19
C ASN A 175 -0.69 -14.02 -1.11
#